data_306299e4857c8cebc8ad774f95815d6e
#
_entry.id   306299e4857c8cebc8ad774f95815d6e
#
_cell.length_a   1.000
_cell.length_b   1.000
_cell.length_c   1.000
_cell.angle_alpha   90.00
_cell.angle_beta   90.00
_cell.angle_gamma   90.00
#
_symmetry.space_group_name_H-M   'P 1'
#
loop_
_entity.id
_entity.type
_entity.pdbx_description
1 polymer ?
#
loop_
_entity_poly.entity_id
_entity_poly.type
_entity_poly.pdbx_seq_one_letter_code
_entity_poly.pdbx_strand_id
1 'polypeptide(L)'
;MQCPKCGHEQDDAVRCASCGVYFAKLEQQQKLAEARQRPEVVPQPDERRFGPGTLILTAMLAGVSVYALTRWHAGSPGPVAPPSPGTDRSAYGGAPSSSESTPQAASTTQPGASTGINPIEAARRATVFIKTGWGLGAGFIVDDECHVVTNRHVVETDGSRVATRIVDDPDMRSKMASAQQQLQAAIYRDQRLLTALAGEPGMNTERLRLQSQIDTMQQELADLPGYVSQKITSAVDDAAQTGFTAILVDGTQYSGLHAQASDDRDLALFQLPAARCAHVAIGRSTGLQVGARLYTVGNPAGLAYTVTSGIFSGERRQGAQRLLQTDAPINPGNSGGPLLDESGAVIGVNTLVLRGAEGIGFAIPIEDVLEEFPLLKP
;
A
#
# COMPACT_ATOMS: atom_id res chain seq x y z
N MET A 1 -5.06 25.24 29.30
CA MET A 1 -4.09 25.34 28.19
C MET A 1 -4.77 25.82 26.92
N GLN A 2 -4.04 26.51 26.06
CA GLN A 2 -4.61 27.02 24.80
C GLN A 2 -4.37 26.05 23.65
N CYS A 3 -5.41 25.75 22.86
CA CYS A 3 -5.29 24.85 21.72
C CYS A 3 -4.42 25.45 20.61
N PRO A 4 -3.33 24.82 20.18
CA PRO A 4 -2.43 25.37 19.15
C PRO A 4 -3.08 25.47 17.76
N LYS A 5 -4.22 24.79 17.51
CA LYS A 5 -4.89 24.82 16.22
C LYS A 5 -5.97 25.90 16.12
N CYS A 6 -6.76 26.13 17.19
CA CYS A 6 -7.90 27.03 17.13
C CYS A 6 -7.93 28.09 18.23
N GLY A 7 -6.92 28.15 19.12
CA GLY A 7 -6.82 29.14 20.19
C GLY A 7 -7.75 28.92 21.38
N HIS A 8 -8.61 27.90 21.39
CA HIS A 8 -9.58 27.67 22.47
C HIS A 8 -8.85 27.31 23.79
N GLU A 9 -9.22 27.99 24.88
CA GLU A 9 -8.70 27.72 26.22
C GLU A 9 -9.50 26.60 26.89
N GLN A 10 -8.79 25.62 27.47
CA GLN A 10 -9.38 24.46 28.11
C GLN A 10 -8.45 23.80 29.12
N ASP A 11 -9.01 23.00 30.01
CA ASP A 11 -8.26 22.26 31.03
C ASP A 11 -7.87 20.84 30.57
N ASP A 12 -8.58 20.28 29.58
CA ASP A 12 -8.28 18.96 29.01
C ASP A 12 -7.00 19.01 28.16
N ALA A 13 -6.02 18.16 28.53
CA ALA A 13 -4.71 18.04 27.88
C ALA A 13 -4.67 16.96 26.79
N VAL A 14 -5.75 16.23 26.53
CA VAL A 14 -5.77 15.10 25.57
C VAL A 14 -6.35 15.52 24.23
N ARG A 15 -7.51 16.18 24.25
CA ARG A 15 -8.26 16.56 23.04
C ARG A 15 -8.87 17.96 23.19
N CYS A 16 -8.83 18.74 22.11
CA CYS A 16 -9.51 20.04 22.10
C CYS A 16 -11.04 19.87 22.05
N ALA A 17 -11.74 20.44 23.03
CA ALA A 17 -13.20 20.41 23.11
C ALA A 17 -13.88 21.15 21.95
N SER A 18 -13.24 22.19 21.40
CA SER A 18 -13.78 23.02 20.31
C SER A 18 -13.55 22.44 18.92
N CYS A 19 -12.30 22.04 18.58
CA CYS A 19 -11.95 21.60 17.22
C CYS A 19 -11.64 20.11 17.11
N GLY A 20 -11.73 19.36 18.21
CA GLY A 20 -11.60 17.91 18.24
C GLY A 20 -10.17 17.35 18.03
N VAL A 21 -9.15 18.19 17.87
CA VAL A 21 -7.77 17.74 17.62
C VAL A 21 -7.17 17.09 18.86
N TYR A 22 -6.46 15.98 18.68
CA TYR A 22 -5.66 15.36 19.73
C TYR A 22 -4.28 16.02 19.80
N PHE A 23 -3.89 16.52 20.99
CA PHE A 23 -2.65 17.28 21.16
C PHE A 23 -1.40 16.45 20.91
N ALA A 24 -1.38 15.19 21.31
CA ALA A 24 -0.27 14.28 21.02
C ALA A 24 -0.02 14.11 19.51
N LYS A 25 -1.09 14.09 18.70
CA LYS A 25 -0.99 13.99 17.23
C LYS A 25 -0.47 15.29 16.61
N LEU A 26 -0.89 16.44 17.16
CA LEU A 26 -0.41 17.73 16.71
C LEU A 26 1.09 17.94 17.04
N GLU A 27 1.51 17.57 18.24
CA GLU A 27 2.90 17.64 18.68
C GLU A 27 3.80 16.71 17.83
N GLN A 28 3.30 15.51 17.49
CA GLN A 28 4.01 14.60 16.58
C GLN A 28 4.15 15.20 15.18
N GLN A 29 3.12 15.85 14.66
CA GLN A 29 3.17 16.52 13.35
C GLN A 29 4.13 17.73 13.37
N GLN A 30 4.16 18.49 14.46
CA GLN A 30 5.09 19.61 14.62
C GLN A 30 6.54 19.12 14.68
N LYS A 31 6.84 18.08 15.48
CA LYS A 31 8.18 17.46 15.53
C LYS A 31 8.63 16.92 14.17
N LEU A 32 7.72 16.34 13.40
CA LEU A 32 7.98 15.90 12.02
C LEU A 32 8.23 17.07 11.07
N ALA A 33 7.51 18.17 11.22
CA ALA A 33 7.69 19.38 10.41
C ALA A 33 9.03 20.07 10.74
N GLU A 34 9.37 20.17 12.03
CA GLU A 34 10.65 20.71 12.49
C GLU A 34 11.85 19.84 12.05
N ALA A 35 11.69 18.51 12.07
CA ALA A 35 12.71 17.60 11.57
C ALA A 35 12.94 17.76 10.06
N ARG A 36 11.87 18.08 9.28
CA ARG A 36 11.97 18.38 7.84
C ARG A 36 12.57 19.74 7.52
N GLN A 37 12.47 20.71 8.45
CA GLN A 37 13.01 22.07 8.29
C GLN A 37 14.43 22.22 8.84
N ARG A 38 14.95 21.24 9.60
CA ARG A 38 16.36 21.24 9.94
C ARG A 38 17.15 21.13 8.65
N PRO A 39 18.00 22.11 8.32
CA PRO A 39 18.94 21.94 7.22
C PRO A 39 19.75 20.68 7.59
N GLU A 40 19.65 19.67 6.73
CA GLU A 40 20.53 18.53 6.77
C GLU A 40 21.95 19.10 6.65
N VAL A 41 22.65 19.18 7.79
CA VAL A 41 24.10 19.43 7.79
C VAL A 41 24.65 18.13 7.21
N VAL A 42 24.64 18.05 5.88
CA VAL A 42 25.39 17.05 5.16
C VAL A 42 26.85 17.33 5.55
N PRO A 43 27.48 16.46 6.38
CA PRO A 43 28.89 16.59 6.63
C PRO A 43 29.52 16.51 5.25
N GLN A 44 30.22 17.54 4.81
CA GLN A 44 31.01 17.45 3.59
C GLN A 44 31.87 16.21 3.72
N PRO A 45 31.81 15.24 2.81
CA PRO A 45 32.61 14.06 2.90
C PRO A 45 34.06 14.52 2.85
N ASP A 46 34.79 14.21 3.92
CA ASP A 46 36.25 14.35 3.92
C ASP A 46 36.74 13.36 2.84
N GLU A 47 37.04 13.85 1.66
CA GLU A 47 37.43 13.08 0.46
C GLU A 47 38.59 12.12 0.70
N ARG A 48 39.21 12.19 1.88
CA ARG A 48 40.33 11.32 2.28
C ARG A 48 39.91 10.06 3.05
N ARG A 49 38.58 9.84 3.31
CA ARG A 49 38.12 8.72 4.16
C ARG A 49 37.26 7.67 3.48
N PHE A 50 36.90 7.84 2.23
CA PHE A 50 36.07 6.85 1.52
C PHE A 50 36.92 5.99 0.60
N GLY A 51 37.16 4.74 1.00
CA GLY A 51 37.69 3.72 0.13
C GLY A 51 36.67 3.33 -0.95
N PRO A 52 37.10 2.70 -2.06
CA PRO A 52 36.26 2.39 -3.25
C PRO A 52 35.02 1.53 -2.93
N GLY A 53 34.98 0.83 -1.79
CA GLY A 53 33.83 -0.01 -1.40
C GLY A 53 32.55 0.76 -1.04
N THR A 54 32.65 1.98 -0.51
CA THR A 54 31.47 2.79 -0.11
C THR A 54 30.75 3.35 -1.32
N LEU A 55 31.48 3.67 -2.40
CA LEU A 55 30.92 4.12 -3.68
C LEU A 55 30.15 3.02 -4.41
N ILE A 56 30.57 1.74 -4.26
CA ILE A 56 29.90 0.61 -4.89
C ILE A 56 28.55 0.31 -4.21
N LEU A 57 28.45 0.44 -2.88
CA LEU A 57 27.19 0.19 -2.17
C LEU A 57 26.14 1.27 -2.49
N THR A 58 26.53 2.55 -2.56
CA THR A 58 25.64 3.64 -2.98
C THR A 58 25.24 3.55 -4.45
N ALA A 59 26.14 3.11 -5.32
CA ALA A 59 25.86 2.88 -6.74
C ALA A 59 24.95 1.67 -6.98
N MET A 60 25.06 0.59 -6.17
CA MET A 60 24.17 -0.59 -6.27
C MET A 60 22.78 -0.31 -5.71
N LEU A 61 22.64 0.44 -4.61
CA LEU A 61 21.33 0.88 -4.11
C LEU A 61 20.66 1.85 -5.09
N ALA A 62 21.41 2.72 -5.75
CA ALA A 62 20.93 3.55 -6.84
C ALA A 62 20.60 2.73 -8.10
N GLY A 63 21.39 1.70 -8.41
CA GLY A 63 21.18 0.79 -9.54
C GLY A 63 19.91 -0.05 -9.44
N VAL A 64 19.56 -0.57 -8.26
CA VAL A 64 18.30 -1.28 -8.02
C VAL A 64 17.11 -0.31 -8.14
N SER A 65 17.25 0.91 -7.64
CA SER A 65 16.23 1.96 -7.79
C SER A 65 16.08 2.41 -9.25
N VAL A 66 17.17 2.53 -10.00
CA VAL A 66 17.14 2.89 -11.45
C VAL A 66 16.59 1.74 -12.29
N TYR A 67 16.93 0.48 -11.99
CA TYR A 67 16.38 -0.69 -12.71
C TYR A 67 14.87 -0.85 -12.48
N ALA A 68 14.39 -0.63 -11.25
CA ALA A 68 12.97 -0.60 -10.94
C ALA A 68 12.26 0.59 -11.62
N LEU A 69 12.90 1.78 -11.67
CA LEU A 69 12.37 2.98 -12.33
C LEU A 69 12.37 2.87 -13.86
N THR A 70 13.38 2.26 -14.48
CA THR A 70 13.43 2.13 -15.95
C THR A 70 12.43 1.11 -16.49
N ARG A 71 12.12 0.03 -15.75
CA ARG A 71 11.02 -0.86 -16.12
C ARG A 71 9.64 -0.23 -15.89
N TRP A 72 9.51 0.65 -14.89
CA TRP A 72 8.27 1.40 -14.67
C TRP A 72 8.03 2.45 -15.76
N HIS A 73 9.07 3.12 -16.26
CA HIS A 73 8.90 4.16 -17.29
C HIS A 73 8.66 3.61 -18.70
N ALA A 74 8.94 2.35 -18.97
CA ALA A 74 8.64 1.72 -20.25
C ALA A 74 7.14 1.43 -20.48
N GLY A 75 6.30 1.54 -19.44
CA GLY A 75 4.85 1.28 -19.50
C GLY A 75 3.94 2.44 -19.07
N SER A 76 4.47 3.63 -18.73
CA SER A 76 3.62 4.74 -18.27
C SER A 76 3.45 5.79 -19.37
N PRO A 77 2.21 6.15 -19.77
CA PRO A 77 1.98 7.32 -20.62
C PRO A 77 2.34 8.60 -19.84
N GLY A 78 2.96 9.54 -20.52
CA GLY A 78 3.46 10.81 -19.98
C GLY A 78 2.36 11.67 -19.32
N PRO A 79 2.77 12.66 -18.50
CA PRO A 79 1.84 13.50 -17.75
C PRO A 79 0.99 14.35 -18.70
N VAL A 80 -0.33 14.22 -18.54
CA VAL A 80 -1.31 15.11 -19.19
C VAL A 80 -1.25 16.46 -18.48
N ALA A 81 -0.96 17.52 -19.21
CA ALA A 81 -0.96 18.90 -18.73
C ALA A 81 -2.37 19.31 -18.23
N PRO A 82 -2.49 20.07 -17.13
CA PRO A 82 -3.76 20.58 -16.67
C PRO A 82 -4.31 21.65 -17.61
N PRO A 83 -5.63 21.73 -17.82
CA PRO A 83 -6.24 22.79 -18.61
C PRO A 83 -6.11 24.15 -17.89
N SER A 84 -5.77 25.16 -18.64
CA SER A 84 -5.66 26.56 -18.19
C SER A 84 -7.02 27.10 -17.69
N PRO A 85 -7.05 27.95 -16.64
CA PRO A 85 -8.29 28.53 -16.14
C PRO A 85 -8.78 29.62 -17.12
N GLY A 86 -9.94 29.36 -17.70
CA GLY A 86 -10.70 30.37 -18.45
C GLY A 86 -11.30 31.38 -17.47
N THR A 87 -10.95 32.64 -17.70
CA THR A 87 -11.56 33.78 -17.07
C THR A 87 -12.95 34.02 -17.67
N ASP A 88 -14.00 33.84 -16.87
CA ASP A 88 -15.26 34.49 -17.15
C ASP A 88 -15.89 35.05 -15.86
N ARG A 89 -15.90 36.39 -15.79
CA ARG A 89 -16.60 37.18 -14.78
C ARG A 89 -17.98 37.49 -15.33
N SER A 90 -19.02 37.01 -14.65
CA SER A 90 -20.32 37.64 -14.75
C SER A 90 -20.98 37.67 -13.37
N ALA A 91 -21.31 38.88 -12.97
CA ALA A 91 -21.96 39.26 -11.72
C ALA A 91 -23.44 38.89 -11.75
N TYR A 92 -23.96 38.40 -10.63
CA TYR A 92 -25.35 38.68 -10.23
C TYR A 92 -25.43 38.76 -8.70
N GLY A 93 -25.78 39.93 -8.23
CA GLY A 93 -26.18 40.19 -6.86
C GLY A 93 -27.65 39.81 -6.64
N GLY A 94 -28.02 39.63 -5.38
CA GLY A 94 -29.39 39.52 -4.96
C GLY A 94 -29.54 38.64 -3.72
N ALA A 95 -29.48 39.24 -2.53
CA ALA A 95 -30.06 38.63 -1.34
C ALA A 95 -31.56 38.86 -1.30
N PRO A 96 -32.34 37.96 -0.71
CA PRO A 96 -33.36 38.40 0.23
C PRO A 96 -33.42 37.58 1.54
N SER A 97 -33.49 38.35 2.59
CA SER A 97 -34.21 38.25 3.85
C SER A 97 -34.80 36.93 4.35
N SER A 98 -34.40 36.66 5.57
CA SER A 98 -34.96 35.82 6.62
C SER A 98 -36.47 35.69 6.71
N SER A 99 -36.94 34.45 6.88
CA SER A 99 -38.16 34.17 7.64
C SER A 99 -37.94 32.89 8.48
N GLU A 100 -37.96 33.07 9.79
CA GLU A 100 -38.07 32.04 10.79
C GLU A 100 -39.33 31.19 10.58
N SER A 101 -39.18 29.88 10.54
CA SER A 101 -40.29 28.95 10.77
C SER A 101 -39.79 27.82 11.67
N THR A 102 -40.41 27.74 12.82
CA THR A 102 -40.30 26.75 13.88
C THR A 102 -40.44 25.32 13.34
N PRO A 103 -39.62 24.36 13.74
CA PRO A 103 -39.79 22.96 13.33
C PRO A 103 -40.88 22.29 14.16
N GLN A 104 -41.97 21.96 13.50
CA GLN A 104 -42.99 21.03 14.01
C GLN A 104 -42.42 19.63 14.04
N ALA A 105 -42.48 18.99 15.20
CA ALA A 105 -42.05 17.61 15.39
C ALA A 105 -42.86 16.63 14.50
N ALA A 106 -42.22 16.14 13.44
CA ALA A 106 -42.76 15.05 12.67
C ALA A 106 -42.51 13.72 13.41
N SER A 107 -43.60 13.09 13.82
CA SER A 107 -43.58 11.68 14.30
C SER A 107 -43.07 10.80 13.22
N THR A 108 -41.82 10.33 13.34
CA THR A 108 -41.28 9.29 12.52
C THR A 108 -41.88 7.95 12.95
N THR A 109 -42.85 7.48 12.18
CA THR A 109 -43.27 6.10 12.16
C THR A 109 -42.08 5.28 11.69
N GLN A 110 -41.44 4.50 12.59
CA GLN A 110 -40.44 3.54 12.23
C GLN A 110 -41.05 2.49 11.29
N PRO A 111 -40.47 2.25 10.10
CA PRO A 111 -40.84 1.09 9.30
C PRO A 111 -40.48 -0.15 10.11
N GLY A 112 -41.42 -1.12 10.18
CA GLY A 112 -41.28 -2.35 10.90
C GLY A 112 -39.95 -3.03 10.60
N ALA A 113 -39.31 -3.54 11.66
CA ALA A 113 -38.09 -4.30 11.60
C ALA A 113 -38.27 -5.49 10.62
N SER A 114 -37.70 -5.35 9.41
CA SER A 114 -37.50 -6.49 8.52
C SER A 114 -36.49 -7.41 9.21
N THR A 115 -36.87 -8.64 9.45
CA THR A 115 -36.03 -9.72 10.04
C THR A 115 -34.92 -10.18 9.08
N GLY A 116 -34.53 -9.39 8.10
CA GLY A 116 -33.48 -9.65 7.12
C GLY A 116 -32.15 -9.00 7.52
N ILE A 117 -31.05 -9.69 7.26
CA ILE A 117 -29.69 -9.13 7.39
C ILE A 117 -29.59 -7.90 6.47
N ASN A 118 -29.02 -6.79 6.98
CA ASN A 118 -28.73 -5.61 6.16
C ASN A 118 -27.90 -6.03 4.93
N PRO A 119 -28.29 -5.60 3.71
CA PRO A 119 -27.61 -6.01 2.47
C PRO A 119 -26.09 -5.73 2.47
N ILE A 120 -25.66 -4.60 3.04
CA ILE A 120 -24.23 -4.27 3.16
C ILE A 120 -23.53 -5.23 4.13
N GLU A 121 -24.21 -5.65 5.22
CA GLU A 121 -23.69 -6.66 6.12
C GLU A 121 -23.60 -8.04 5.46
N ALA A 122 -24.56 -8.39 4.60
CA ALA A 122 -24.50 -9.61 3.79
C ALA A 122 -23.28 -9.59 2.85
N ALA A 123 -23.04 -8.49 2.14
CA ALA A 123 -21.90 -8.30 1.28
C ALA A 123 -20.56 -8.33 2.09
N ARG A 124 -20.54 -7.73 3.29
CA ARG A 124 -19.39 -7.80 4.19
C ARG A 124 -19.04 -9.26 4.55
N ARG A 125 -20.03 -10.11 4.79
CA ARG A 125 -19.81 -11.54 5.08
C ARG A 125 -19.30 -12.35 3.90
N ALA A 126 -19.60 -11.91 2.68
CA ALA A 126 -19.08 -12.49 1.45
C ALA A 126 -17.73 -11.87 1.01
N THR A 127 -17.20 -10.90 1.76
CA THR A 127 -15.88 -10.34 1.52
C THR A 127 -14.79 -11.24 2.13
N VAL A 128 -13.68 -11.39 1.41
CA VAL A 128 -12.55 -12.22 1.79
C VAL A 128 -11.35 -11.31 2.04
N PHE A 129 -10.65 -11.53 3.15
CA PHE A 129 -9.36 -10.92 3.39
C PHE A 129 -8.26 -11.78 2.79
N ILE A 130 -7.36 -11.18 2.00
CA ILE A 130 -6.26 -11.87 1.32
C ILE A 130 -4.94 -11.42 1.93
N LYS A 131 -4.17 -12.42 2.41
CA LYS A 131 -2.83 -12.25 2.97
C LYS A 131 -1.82 -12.95 2.08
N THR A 132 -0.83 -12.19 1.61
CA THR A 132 0.28 -12.69 0.79
C THR A 132 1.62 -12.50 1.51
N GLY A 133 2.68 -13.06 0.98
CA GLY A 133 4.05 -12.82 1.46
C GLY A 133 4.49 -11.35 1.29
N TRP A 134 3.87 -10.60 0.39
CA TRP A 134 4.26 -9.22 0.03
C TRP A 134 3.22 -8.15 0.39
N GLY A 135 2.02 -8.52 0.85
CA GLY A 135 1.03 -7.52 1.21
C GLY A 135 -0.30 -8.08 1.70
N LEU A 136 -1.26 -7.19 1.76
CA LEU A 136 -2.63 -7.42 2.19
C LEU A 136 -3.57 -6.88 1.13
N GLY A 137 -4.71 -7.55 0.93
CA GLY A 137 -5.77 -7.12 0.05
C GLY A 137 -7.11 -7.69 0.46
N ALA A 138 -8.09 -7.52 -0.39
CA ALA A 138 -9.43 -8.07 -0.24
C ALA A 138 -9.87 -8.79 -1.53
N GLY A 139 -10.92 -9.56 -1.41
CA GLY A 139 -11.66 -10.16 -2.50
C GLY A 139 -13.11 -10.32 -2.07
N PHE A 140 -13.96 -10.81 -2.95
CA PHE A 140 -15.35 -11.11 -2.61
C PHE A 140 -15.85 -12.33 -3.37
N ILE A 141 -16.69 -13.11 -2.71
CA ILE A 141 -17.28 -14.34 -3.25
C ILE A 141 -18.46 -13.95 -4.14
N VAL A 142 -18.50 -14.48 -5.37
CA VAL A 142 -19.47 -14.07 -6.40
C VAL A 142 -20.55 -15.11 -6.70
N ASP A 143 -20.36 -16.36 -6.24
CA ASP A 143 -21.31 -17.45 -6.46
C ASP A 143 -21.28 -18.49 -5.32
N ASP A 144 -22.19 -19.46 -5.37
CA ASP A 144 -22.26 -20.54 -4.38
C ASP A 144 -21.22 -21.67 -4.62
N GLU A 145 -20.50 -21.63 -5.73
CA GLU A 145 -19.30 -22.47 -5.99
C GLU A 145 -18.03 -21.91 -5.35
N CYS A 146 -18.15 -20.78 -4.65
CA CYS A 146 -17.07 -20.14 -3.90
C CYS A 146 -15.97 -19.52 -4.76
N HIS A 147 -16.32 -19.05 -5.94
CA HIS A 147 -15.39 -18.23 -6.73
C HIS A 147 -15.21 -16.86 -6.08
N VAL A 148 -13.95 -16.42 -6.01
CA VAL A 148 -13.55 -15.15 -5.41
C VAL A 148 -12.89 -14.28 -6.46
N VAL A 149 -13.39 -13.07 -6.61
CA VAL A 149 -12.80 -12.02 -7.45
C VAL A 149 -11.91 -11.13 -6.59
N THR A 150 -10.75 -10.76 -7.13
CA THR A 150 -9.80 -9.82 -6.52
C THR A 150 -9.00 -9.10 -7.60
N ASN A 151 -8.07 -8.23 -7.21
CA ASN A 151 -7.11 -7.66 -8.16
C ASN A 151 -5.92 -8.61 -8.40
N ARG A 152 -5.38 -8.57 -9.63
CA ARG A 152 -4.16 -9.29 -10.00
C ARG A 152 -3.00 -8.92 -9.08
N HIS A 153 -2.74 -7.62 -8.87
CA HIS A 153 -1.63 -7.14 -8.05
C HIS A 153 -1.71 -7.55 -6.57
N VAL A 154 -2.87 -8.03 -6.09
CA VAL A 154 -3.03 -8.56 -4.73
C VAL A 154 -2.45 -9.97 -4.64
N VAL A 155 -2.68 -10.82 -5.65
CA VAL A 155 -2.38 -12.26 -5.61
C VAL A 155 -1.21 -12.68 -6.49
N GLU A 156 -0.81 -11.86 -7.46
CA GLU A 156 0.37 -12.10 -8.28
C GLU A 156 1.63 -11.68 -7.53
N THR A 157 2.65 -12.55 -7.53
CA THR A 157 3.91 -12.28 -6.85
C THR A 157 4.63 -11.11 -7.51
N ASP A 158 4.69 -9.99 -6.80
CA ASP A 158 5.47 -8.81 -7.22
C ASP A 158 6.86 -8.85 -6.57
N GLY A 159 7.84 -9.31 -7.33
CA GLY A 159 9.24 -9.39 -6.88
C GLY A 159 9.78 -8.04 -6.41
N SER A 160 9.30 -6.91 -6.95
CA SER A 160 9.74 -5.57 -6.54
C SER A 160 9.22 -5.21 -5.14
N ARG A 161 8.00 -5.60 -4.80
CA ARG A 161 7.43 -5.43 -3.46
C ARG A 161 8.12 -6.34 -2.44
N VAL A 162 8.40 -7.59 -2.81
CA VAL A 162 9.18 -8.51 -1.97
C VAL A 162 10.56 -7.91 -1.69
N ALA A 163 11.25 -7.43 -2.73
CA ALA A 163 12.56 -6.80 -2.60
C ALA A 163 12.52 -5.57 -1.68
N THR A 164 11.56 -4.66 -1.91
CA THR A 164 11.38 -3.47 -1.08
C THR A 164 11.16 -3.84 0.39
N ARG A 165 10.31 -4.82 0.66
CA ARG A 165 10.04 -5.28 2.03
C ARG A 165 11.28 -5.82 2.73
N ILE A 166 12.12 -6.61 2.02
CA ILE A 166 13.37 -7.15 2.58
C ILE A 166 14.39 -6.06 2.81
N VAL A 167 14.56 -5.14 1.86
CA VAL A 167 15.53 -4.04 1.95
C VAL A 167 15.11 -3.02 3.02
N ASP A 168 13.80 -2.80 3.20
CA ASP A 168 13.26 -1.87 4.18
C ASP A 168 13.09 -2.47 5.59
N ASP A 169 13.30 -3.78 5.74
CA ASP A 169 13.23 -4.46 7.04
C ASP A 169 14.31 -3.88 8.00
N PRO A 170 13.92 -3.31 9.15
CA PRO A 170 14.86 -2.75 10.12
C PRO A 170 15.88 -3.77 10.63
N ASP A 171 15.47 -5.02 10.83
CA ASP A 171 16.35 -6.10 11.28
C ASP A 171 17.39 -6.45 10.21
N MET A 172 16.97 -6.53 8.95
CA MET A 172 17.89 -6.77 7.84
C MET A 172 18.91 -5.64 7.71
N ARG A 173 18.45 -4.38 7.74
CA ARG A 173 19.33 -3.20 7.69
C ARG A 173 20.33 -3.19 8.86
N SER A 174 19.88 -3.48 10.07
CA SER A 174 20.72 -3.52 11.26
C SER A 174 21.78 -4.62 11.15
N LYS A 175 21.40 -5.82 10.70
CA LYS A 175 22.32 -6.94 10.49
C LYS A 175 23.37 -6.61 9.44
N MET A 176 22.96 -6.03 8.32
CA MET A 176 23.87 -5.65 7.22
C MET A 176 24.84 -4.55 7.66
N ALA A 177 24.36 -3.49 8.34
CA ALA A 177 25.19 -2.43 8.86
C ALA A 177 26.20 -2.95 9.89
N SER A 178 25.76 -3.82 10.79
CA SER A 178 26.64 -4.44 11.80
C SER A 178 27.72 -5.32 11.17
N ALA A 179 27.36 -6.18 10.20
CA ALA A 179 28.30 -7.03 9.48
C ALA A 179 29.33 -6.19 8.72
N GLN A 180 28.87 -5.15 8.00
CA GLN A 180 29.77 -4.24 7.28
C GLN A 180 30.73 -3.53 8.23
N GLN A 181 30.25 -3.01 9.36
CA GLN A 181 31.09 -2.32 10.35
C GLN A 181 32.12 -3.26 10.98
N GLN A 182 31.73 -4.48 11.33
CA GLN A 182 32.63 -5.48 11.91
C GLN A 182 33.74 -5.88 10.93
N LEU A 183 33.41 -6.17 9.67
CA LEU A 183 34.38 -6.50 8.64
C LEU A 183 35.33 -5.34 8.38
N GLN A 184 34.83 -4.11 8.23
CA GLN A 184 35.68 -2.94 8.01
C GLN A 184 36.63 -2.69 9.18
N ALA A 185 36.16 -2.83 10.42
CA ALA A 185 37.00 -2.68 11.61
C ALA A 185 38.07 -3.75 11.69
N ALA A 186 37.76 -5.01 11.34
CA ALA A 186 38.71 -6.11 11.32
C ALA A 186 39.79 -5.90 10.24
N ILE A 187 39.37 -5.56 9.01
CA ILE A 187 40.28 -5.21 7.90
C ILE A 187 41.23 -4.09 8.33
N TYR A 188 40.71 -3.00 8.89
CA TYR A 188 41.53 -1.88 9.32
C TYR A 188 42.56 -2.26 10.40
N ARG A 189 42.14 -3.06 11.39
CA ARG A 189 43.02 -3.55 12.44
C ARG A 189 44.16 -4.40 11.86
N ASP A 190 43.84 -5.33 10.98
CA ASP A 190 44.79 -6.28 10.44
C ASP A 190 45.72 -5.60 9.41
N GLN A 191 45.27 -4.59 8.67
CA GLN A 191 46.10 -3.75 7.80
C GLN A 191 47.11 -2.94 8.61
N ARG A 192 46.72 -2.39 9.77
CA ARG A 192 47.66 -1.71 10.67
C ARG A 192 48.74 -2.65 11.23
N LEU A 193 48.35 -3.87 11.59
CA LEU A 193 49.27 -4.88 12.07
C LEU A 193 50.23 -5.32 10.92
N LEU A 194 49.74 -5.54 9.74
CA LEU A 194 50.54 -5.85 8.54
C LEU A 194 51.56 -4.72 8.27
N THR A 195 51.15 -3.46 8.40
CA THR A 195 52.09 -2.33 8.25
C THR A 195 53.16 -2.29 9.32
N ALA A 196 52.79 -2.57 10.60
CA ALA A 196 53.73 -2.62 11.68
C ALA A 196 54.79 -3.73 11.55
N LEU A 197 54.43 -4.85 10.90
CA LEU A 197 55.35 -5.97 10.63
C LEU A 197 56.18 -5.74 9.34
N ALA A 198 55.99 -4.63 8.63
CA ALA A 198 56.75 -4.33 7.45
C ALA A 198 58.23 -4.06 7.79
N GLY A 199 59.14 -4.90 7.28
CA GLY A 199 60.59 -4.80 7.51
C GLY A 199 61.11 -5.58 8.70
N GLU A 200 60.27 -6.19 9.53
CA GLU A 200 60.71 -7.03 10.64
C GLU A 200 61.25 -8.37 10.14
N PRO A 201 62.50 -8.73 10.50
CA PRO A 201 63.12 -10.00 10.12
C PRO A 201 62.36 -11.19 10.70
N GLY A 202 62.12 -12.23 9.87
CA GLY A 202 61.47 -13.49 10.31
C GLY A 202 59.95 -13.47 10.34
N MET A 203 59.28 -12.32 10.07
CA MET A 203 57.82 -12.18 10.13
C MET A 203 57.10 -12.46 8.78
N ASN A 204 57.79 -13.01 7.79
CA ASN A 204 57.18 -13.23 6.45
C ASN A 204 55.97 -14.16 6.49
N THR A 205 55.98 -15.23 7.27
CA THR A 205 54.83 -16.16 7.38
C THR A 205 53.61 -15.49 7.98
N GLU A 206 53.78 -14.66 9.03
CA GLU A 206 52.69 -13.95 9.67
C GLU A 206 52.12 -12.85 8.77
N ARG A 207 52.98 -12.17 8.02
CA ARG A 207 52.56 -11.18 7.02
C ARG A 207 51.70 -11.82 5.93
N LEU A 208 52.10 -12.98 5.39
CA LEU A 208 51.32 -13.72 4.39
C LEU A 208 49.98 -14.18 4.97
N ARG A 209 49.94 -14.63 6.21
CA ARG A 209 48.70 -14.99 6.91
C ARG A 209 47.76 -13.82 7.05
N LEU A 210 48.23 -12.68 7.56
CA LEU A 210 47.44 -11.47 7.70
C LEU A 210 46.91 -10.98 6.35
N GLN A 211 47.75 -10.99 5.31
CA GLN A 211 47.31 -10.61 3.97
C GLN A 211 46.16 -11.52 3.49
N SER A 212 46.28 -12.83 3.63
CA SER A 212 45.21 -13.77 3.26
C SER A 212 43.92 -13.55 4.05
N GLN A 213 44.02 -13.21 5.35
CA GLN A 213 42.83 -12.87 6.17
C GLN A 213 42.18 -11.60 5.69
N ILE A 214 42.96 -10.56 5.38
CA ILE A 214 42.47 -9.29 4.83
C ILE A 214 41.74 -9.52 3.51
N ASP A 215 42.34 -10.28 2.60
CA ASP A 215 41.78 -10.60 1.29
C ASP A 215 40.43 -11.35 1.44
N THR A 216 40.35 -12.33 2.36
CA THR A 216 39.14 -13.06 2.68
C THR A 216 38.04 -12.12 3.20
N MET A 217 38.36 -11.26 4.19
CA MET A 217 37.37 -10.30 4.74
C MET A 217 36.94 -9.24 3.72
N GLN A 218 37.82 -8.83 2.81
CA GLN A 218 37.47 -7.94 1.70
C GLN A 218 36.51 -8.61 0.73
N GLN A 219 36.72 -9.90 0.45
CA GLN A 219 35.81 -10.69 -0.38
C GLN A 219 34.45 -10.84 0.31
N GLU A 220 34.40 -11.19 1.60
CA GLU A 220 33.14 -11.28 2.37
C GLU A 220 32.39 -9.93 2.36
N LEU A 221 33.12 -8.81 2.51
CA LEU A 221 32.53 -7.48 2.43
C LEU A 221 31.94 -7.18 1.05
N ALA A 222 32.63 -7.60 -0.01
CA ALA A 222 32.17 -7.46 -1.40
C ALA A 222 30.95 -8.34 -1.71
N ASP A 223 30.81 -9.47 -1.02
CA ASP A 223 29.72 -10.43 -1.22
C ASP A 223 28.42 -10.09 -0.43
N LEU A 224 28.48 -9.14 0.53
CA LEU A 224 27.31 -8.73 1.31
C LEU A 224 26.08 -8.34 0.43
N PRO A 225 26.22 -7.58 -0.66
CA PRO A 225 25.08 -7.27 -1.54
C PRO A 225 24.50 -8.51 -2.21
N GLY A 226 25.36 -9.50 -2.55
CA GLY A 226 24.94 -10.78 -3.11
C GLY A 226 24.05 -11.58 -2.16
N TYR A 227 24.34 -11.54 -0.85
CA TYR A 227 23.49 -12.15 0.16
C TYR A 227 22.07 -11.56 0.18
N VAL A 228 21.92 -10.24 0.07
CA VAL A 228 20.59 -9.59 -0.01
C VAL A 228 19.86 -10.02 -1.28
N SER A 229 20.56 -10.04 -2.43
CA SER A 229 19.99 -10.50 -3.70
C SER A 229 19.50 -11.94 -3.63
N GLN A 230 20.27 -12.82 -3.02
CA GLN A 230 19.89 -14.22 -2.82
C GLN A 230 18.66 -14.36 -1.91
N LYS A 231 18.59 -13.57 -0.84
CA LYS A 231 17.41 -13.52 0.05
C LYS A 231 16.16 -13.05 -0.68
N ILE A 232 16.28 -12.04 -1.54
CA ILE A 232 15.18 -11.56 -2.37
C ILE A 232 14.72 -12.67 -3.32
N THR A 233 15.63 -13.31 -4.05
CA THR A 233 15.29 -14.39 -4.97
C THR A 233 14.59 -15.54 -4.26
N SER A 234 15.16 -16.05 -3.15
CA SER A 234 14.53 -17.10 -2.35
C SER A 234 13.13 -16.71 -1.88
N ALA A 235 12.95 -15.47 -1.40
CA ALA A 235 11.64 -15.02 -0.90
C ALA A 235 10.60 -14.87 -2.02
N VAL A 236 11.02 -14.50 -3.22
CA VAL A 236 10.15 -14.46 -4.42
C VAL A 236 9.74 -15.87 -4.82
N ASP A 237 10.68 -16.79 -4.86
CA ASP A 237 10.41 -18.20 -5.21
C ASP A 237 9.50 -18.87 -4.17
N ASP A 238 9.78 -18.66 -2.88
CA ASP A 238 8.95 -19.16 -1.78
C ASP A 238 7.52 -18.59 -1.85
N ALA A 239 7.40 -17.31 -2.15
CA ALA A 239 6.09 -16.65 -2.28
C ALA A 239 5.29 -17.20 -3.48
N ALA A 240 5.95 -17.45 -4.60
CA ALA A 240 5.33 -18.04 -5.78
C ALA A 240 4.86 -19.50 -5.54
N GLN A 241 5.62 -20.28 -4.74
CA GLN A 241 5.29 -21.66 -4.44
C GLN A 241 4.26 -21.82 -3.34
N THR A 242 4.29 -20.98 -2.30
CA THR A 242 3.38 -21.06 -1.15
C THR A 242 1.99 -20.52 -1.45
N GLY A 243 1.83 -19.72 -2.50
CA GLY A 243 0.56 -19.05 -2.82
C GLY A 243 0.17 -18.03 -1.75
N PHE A 244 -1.12 -17.82 -1.58
CA PHE A 244 -1.66 -16.87 -0.62
C PHE A 244 -2.69 -17.53 0.32
N THR A 245 -3.08 -16.78 1.36
CA THR A 245 -4.09 -17.20 2.33
C THR A 245 -5.31 -16.30 2.19
N ALA A 246 -6.48 -16.92 2.03
CA ALA A 246 -7.78 -16.28 2.11
C ALA A 246 -8.38 -16.50 3.51
N ILE A 247 -8.91 -15.44 4.12
CA ILE A 247 -9.51 -15.47 5.46
C ILE A 247 -10.94 -14.96 5.32
N LEU A 248 -11.90 -15.71 5.87
CA LEU A 248 -13.31 -15.34 5.88
C LEU A 248 -13.64 -14.56 7.16
N VAL A 249 -14.80 -13.90 7.16
CA VAL A 249 -15.26 -13.08 8.30
C VAL A 249 -15.42 -13.86 9.62
N ASP A 250 -15.68 -15.15 9.54
CA ASP A 250 -15.77 -16.05 10.69
C ASP A 250 -14.41 -16.55 11.20
N GLY A 251 -13.31 -16.11 10.55
CA GLY A 251 -11.95 -16.50 10.87
C GLY A 251 -11.48 -17.77 10.16
N THR A 252 -12.31 -18.43 9.35
CA THR A 252 -11.90 -19.58 8.53
C THR A 252 -10.80 -19.17 7.57
N GLN A 253 -9.72 -19.97 7.49
CA GLN A 253 -8.55 -19.69 6.67
C GLN A 253 -8.30 -20.81 5.66
N TYR A 254 -8.02 -20.42 4.43
CA TYR A 254 -7.59 -21.30 3.34
C TYR A 254 -6.22 -20.81 2.85
N SER A 255 -5.20 -21.64 3.01
CA SER A 255 -3.81 -21.34 2.63
C SER A 255 -3.38 -22.14 1.41
N GLY A 256 -2.30 -21.70 0.75
CA GLY A 256 -1.78 -22.37 -0.44
C GLY A 256 -2.66 -22.16 -1.67
N LEU A 257 -3.41 -21.07 -1.71
CA LEU A 257 -4.27 -20.74 -2.83
C LEU A 257 -3.48 -20.11 -3.97
N HIS A 258 -3.92 -20.39 -5.19
CA HIS A 258 -3.44 -19.79 -6.41
C HIS A 258 -4.61 -19.20 -7.19
N ALA A 259 -4.36 -18.16 -7.97
CA ALA A 259 -5.39 -17.48 -8.74
C ALA A 259 -5.08 -17.53 -10.24
N GLN A 260 -6.12 -17.54 -11.06
CA GLN A 260 -6.04 -17.21 -12.46
C GLN A 260 -6.02 -15.68 -12.59
N ALA A 261 -4.89 -15.12 -12.98
CA ALA A 261 -4.73 -13.69 -13.23
C ALA A 261 -5.14 -13.35 -14.68
N SER A 262 -5.73 -12.19 -14.88
CA SER A 262 -5.97 -11.63 -16.21
C SER A 262 -4.66 -11.08 -16.79
N ASP A 263 -4.45 -11.25 -18.08
CA ASP A 263 -3.30 -10.69 -18.80
C ASP A 263 -3.46 -9.18 -19.05
N ASP A 264 -4.68 -8.74 -19.30
CA ASP A 264 -4.99 -7.39 -19.80
C ASP A 264 -5.52 -6.45 -18.71
N ARG A 265 -6.10 -7.01 -17.63
CA ARG A 265 -6.76 -6.25 -16.57
C ARG A 265 -6.12 -6.53 -15.19
N ASP A 266 -6.26 -5.61 -14.28
CA ASP A 266 -5.85 -5.82 -12.88
C ASP A 266 -6.90 -6.64 -12.12
N LEU A 267 -7.22 -7.82 -12.65
CA LEU A 267 -8.22 -8.76 -12.12
C LEU A 267 -7.62 -10.15 -11.93
N ALA A 268 -8.10 -10.86 -10.94
CA ALA A 268 -7.80 -12.27 -10.72
C ALA A 268 -9.00 -12.99 -10.14
N LEU A 269 -9.09 -14.29 -10.42
CA LEU A 269 -10.11 -15.20 -9.97
C LEU A 269 -9.49 -16.42 -9.31
N PHE A 270 -10.04 -16.85 -8.18
CA PHE A 270 -9.70 -18.12 -7.56
C PHE A 270 -10.92 -18.74 -6.90
N GLN A 271 -10.84 -20.03 -6.55
CA GLN A 271 -11.92 -20.76 -5.89
C GLN A 271 -11.48 -21.21 -4.49
N LEU A 272 -12.35 -21.02 -3.51
CA LEU A 272 -12.13 -21.57 -2.18
C LEU A 272 -12.50 -23.06 -2.18
N PRO A 273 -11.73 -23.92 -1.47
CA PRO A 273 -12.03 -25.34 -1.33
C PRO A 273 -13.14 -25.56 -0.28
N ALA A 274 -14.29 -24.93 -0.48
CA ALA A 274 -15.45 -25.03 0.36
C ALA A 274 -16.65 -25.60 -0.43
N ALA A 275 -17.55 -26.29 0.26
CA ALA A 275 -18.67 -26.94 -0.42
C ALA A 275 -19.74 -25.93 -0.90
N ARG A 276 -19.88 -24.81 -0.21
CA ARG A 276 -20.83 -23.74 -0.51
C ARG A 276 -20.48 -22.47 0.25
N CYS A 277 -20.69 -21.31 -0.37
CA CYS A 277 -20.37 -20.02 0.20
C CYS A 277 -21.56 -19.05 0.11
N ALA A 278 -21.66 -18.17 1.12
CA ALA A 278 -22.43 -16.95 0.96
C ALA A 278 -21.69 -16.02 -0.02
N HIS A 279 -22.39 -15.45 -0.97
CA HIS A 279 -21.84 -14.63 -2.02
C HIS A 279 -22.54 -13.27 -2.12
N VAL A 280 -21.92 -12.30 -2.78
CA VAL A 280 -22.53 -10.99 -3.07
C VAL A 280 -23.51 -11.11 -4.23
N ALA A 281 -24.52 -10.26 -4.26
CA ALA A 281 -25.34 -10.07 -5.46
C ALA A 281 -24.54 -9.31 -6.51
N ILE A 282 -24.60 -9.73 -7.76
CA ILE A 282 -23.99 -9.01 -8.88
C ILE A 282 -24.94 -7.87 -9.29
N GLY A 283 -24.43 -6.64 -9.24
CA GLY A 283 -25.14 -5.43 -9.66
C GLY A 283 -24.79 -5.01 -11.07
N ARG A 284 -24.96 -3.71 -11.33
CA ARG A 284 -24.60 -3.08 -12.61
C ARG A 284 -23.97 -1.72 -12.37
N SER A 285 -22.83 -1.45 -13.01
CA SER A 285 -22.22 -0.12 -12.96
C SER A 285 -22.79 0.82 -14.03
N THR A 286 -23.46 0.29 -15.04
CA THR A 286 -24.09 1.09 -16.09
C THR A 286 -25.35 1.76 -15.57
N GLY A 287 -25.47 3.07 -15.84
CA GLY A 287 -26.63 3.86 -15.40
C GLY A 287 -26.49 4.47 -13.98
N LEU A 288 -25.36 4.29 -13.32
CA LEU A 288 -25.07 4.99 -12.07
C LEU A 288 -25.10 6.50 -12.28
N GLN A 289 -25.79 7.18 -11.38
CA GLN A 289 -25.83 8.64 -11.39
C GLN A 289 -24.77 9.22 -10.47
N VAL A 290 -24.11 10.31 -10.90
CA VAL A 290 -23.15 11.03 -10.05
C VAL A 290 -23.87 11.45 -8.76
N GLY A 291 -23.23 11.20 -7.63
CA GLY A 291 -23.81 11.42 -6.29
C GLY A 291 -24.50 10.18 -5.70
N ALA A 292 -24.68 9.08 -6.46
CA ALA A 292 -25.20 7.82 -5.91
C ALA A 292 -24.28 7.32 -4.79
N ARG A 293 -24.87 6.89 -3.67
CA ARG A 293 -24.14 6.39 -2.51
C ARG A 293 -23.51 5.04 -2.81
N LEU A 294 -22.26 4.89 -2.45
CA LEU A 294 -21.50 3.67 -2.62
C LEU A 294 -20.87 3.23 -1.29
N TYR A 295 -20.61 1.94 -1.18
CA TYR A 295 -19.91 1.35 -0.05
C TYR A 295 -18.75 0.51 -0.55
N THR A 296 -17.70 0.42 0.27
CA THR A 296 -16.59 -0.50 0.01
C THR A 296 -16.29 -1.29 1.26
N VAL A 297 -15.88 -2.54 1.08
CA VAL A 297 -15.48 -3.43 2.16
C VAL A 297 -14.06 -3.86 1.93
N GLY A 298 -13.24 -3.85 2.97
CA GLY A 298 -11.85 -4.24 2.87
C GLY A 298 -11.17 -4.39 4.22
N ASN A 299 -9.83 -4.34 4.20
CA ASN A 299 -8.99 -4.51 5.37
C ASN A 299 -7.95 -3.38 5.50
N PRO A 300 -8.39 -2.11 5.64
CA PRO A 300 -7.45 -1.02 5.77
C PRO A 300 -6.62 -1.16 7.05
N ALA A 301 -5.29 -1.08 6.93
CA ALA A 301 -4.34 -1.13 8.06
C ALA A 301 -4.50 -2.37 8.97
N GLY A 302 -4.99 -3.50 8.45
CA GLY A 302 -5.20 -4.73 9.23
C GLY A 302 -6.51 -4.77 10.02
N LEU A 303 -7.40 -3.76 9.87
CA LEU A 303 -8.75 -3.75 10.44
C LEU A 303 -9.71 -4.46 9.48
N ALA A 304 -9.68 -5.79 9.53
CA ALA A 304 -10.43 -6.66 8.62
C ALA A 304 -11.93 -6.33 8.58
N TYR A 305 -12.49 -6.42 7.37
CA TYR A 305 -13.94 -6.25 7.10
C TYR A 305 -14.49 -4.88 7.46
N THR A 306 -13.67 -3.84 7.37
CA THR A 306 -14.11 -2.46 7.56
C THR A 306 -14.97 -2.01 6.38
N VAL A 307 -16.16 -1.50 6.69
CA VAL A 307 -17.05 -0.88 5.71
C VAL A 307 -16.81 0.62 5.71
N THR A 308 -16.59 1.21 4.54
CA THR A 308 -16.56 2.66 4.34
C THR A 308 -17.58 3.06 3.29
N SER A 309 -17.98 4.33 3.25
CA SER A 309 -18.95 4.82 2.27
C SER A 309 -18.50 6.13 1.64
N GLY A 310 -18.97 6.38 0.45
CA GLY A 310 -18.80 7.60 -0.32
C GLY A 310 -19.86 7.69 -1.41
N ILE A 311 -19.56 8.43 -2.47
CA ILE A 311 -20.44 8.58 -3.62
C ILE A 311 -19.73 8.18 -4.92
N PHE A 312 -20.53 7.88 -5.94
CA PHE A 312 -20.07 7.81 -7.31
C PHE A 312 -19.75 9.21 -7.83
N SER A 313 -18.48 9.47 -8.11
CA SER A 313 -18.01 10.78 -8.60
C SER A 313 -17.99 10.88 -10.12
N GLY A 314 -18.16 9.75 -10.84
CA GLY A 314 -18.19 9.68 -12.30
C GLY A 314 -17.33 8.57 -12.88
N GLU A 315 -17.40 8.41 -14.21
CA GLU A 315 -16.53 7.49 -14.93
C GLU A 315 -15.25 8.18 -15.39
N ARG A 316 -14.18 7.41 -15.46
CA ARG A 316 -12.88 7.82 -16.02
C ARG A 316 -12.39 6.77 -17.01
N ARG A 317 -11.54 7.18 -17.92
CA ARG A 317 -10.82 6.28 -18.83
C ARG A 317 -9.33 6.41 -18.64
N GLN A 318 -8.67 5.28 -18.49
CA GLN A 318 -7.23 5.16 -18.47
C GLN A 318 -6.81 4.24 -19.64
N GLY A 319 -6.40 4.86 -20.76
CA GLY A 319 -6.25 4.13 -22.01
C GLY A 319 -7.60 3.55 -22.48
N ALA A 320 -7.65 2.25 -22.73
CA ALA A 320 -8.87 1.53 -23.07
C ALA A 320 -9.74 1.16 -21.85
N GLN A 321 -9.19 1.19 -20.65
CA GLN A 321 -9.86 0.74 -19.44
C GLN A 321 -10.83 1.81 -18.91
N ARG A 322 -12.06 1.38 -18.62
CA ARG A 322 -13.08 2.17 -17.92
C ARG A 322 -12.90 1.99 -16.41
N LEU A 323 -13.02 3.08 -15.63
CA LEU A 323 -12.92 3.07 -14.18
C LEU A 323 -14.07 3.87 -13.57
N LEU A 324 -14.60 3.37 -12.48
CA LEU A 324 -15.57 4.07 -11.62
C LEU A 324 -14.80 4.89 -10.60
N GLN A 325 -15.02 6.20 -10.57
CA GLN A 325 -14.43 7.08 -9.56
C GLN A 325 -15.37 7.20 -8.36
N THR A 326 -14.80 7.13 -7.15
CA THR A 326 -15.52 7.33 -5.88
C THR A 326 -14.65 8.12 -4.91
N ASP A 327 -15.29 8.83 -3.97
CA ASP A 327 -14.65 9.46 -2.81
C ASP A 327 -14.68 8.57 -1.56
N ALA A 328 -15.28 7.38 -1.64
CA ALA A 328 -15.18 6.37 -0.59
C ALA A 328 -13.69 6.12 -0.28
N PRO A 329 -13.28 6.11 1.01
CA PRO A 329 -11.88 5.89 1.37
C PRO A 329 -11.37 4.52 0.91
N ILE A 330 -10.57 4.52 -0.16
CA ILE A 330 -9.84 3.35 -0.64
C ILE A 330 -8.40 3.48 -0.14
N ASN A 331 -7.92 2.47 0.57
CA ASN A 331 -6.60 2.42 1.17
C ASN A 331 -5.94 1.06 0.86
N PRO A 332 -4.62 0.91 1.04
CA PRO A 332 -4.00 -0.41 1.01
C PRO A 332 -4.74 -1.39 1.93
N GLY A 333 -5.16 -2.53 1.37
CA GLY A 333 -6.03 -3.52 2.02
C GLY A 333 -7.48 -3.52 1.54
N ASN A 334 -7.97 -2.46 0.88
CA ASN A 334 -9.28 -2.45 0.21
C ASN A 334 -9.19 -2.90 -1.27
N SER A 335 -7.98 -2.90 -1.86
CA SER A 335 -7.75 -3.36 -3.23
C SER A 335 -8.23 -4.80 -3.40
N GLY A 336 -8.97 -5.07 -4.47
CA GLY A 336 -9.62 -6.33 -4.76
C GLY A 336 -10.98 -6.53 -4.06
N GLY A 337 -11.30 -5.70 -3.07
CA GLY A 337 -12.59 -5.73 -2.38
C GLY A 337 -13.75 -5.16 -3.23
N PRO A 338 -15.00 -5.42 -2.82
CA PRO A 338 -16.17 -4.98 -3.58
C PRO A 338 -16.42 -3.48 -3.44
N LEU A 339 -16.82 -2.84 -4.54
CA LEU A 339 -17.56 -1.58 -4.55
C LEU A 339 -19.04 -1.93 -4.69
N LEU A 340 -19.85 -1.50 -3.73
CA LEU A 340 -21.26 -1.86 -3.60
C LEU A 340 -22.15 -0.65 -3.81
N ASP A 341 -23.34 -0.89 -4.36
CA ASP A 341 -24.44 0.06 -4.34
C ASP A 341 -25.24 0.02 -3.01
N GLU A 342 -26.27 0.84 -2.87
CA GLU A 342 -27.12 0.88 -1.68
C GLU A 342 -27.88 -0.43 -1.41
N SER A 343 -28.10 -1.25 -2.42
CA SER A 343 -28.75 -2.55 -2.30
C SER A 343 -27.77 -3.65 -1.82
N GLY A 344 -26.47 -3.33 -1.66
CA GLY A 344 -25.41 -4.29 -1.34
C GLY A 344 -24.97 -5.14 -2.52
N ALA A 345 -25.41 -4.81 -3.74
CA ALA A 345 -24.95 -5.48 -4.95
C ALA A 345 -23.58 -4.92 -5.38
N VAL A 346 -22.69 -5.81 -5.83
CA VAL A 346 -21.37 -5.41 -6.30
C VAL A 346 -21.47 -4.79 -7.70
N ILE A 347 -20.91 -3.59 -7.84
CA ILE A 347 -20.87 -2.82 -9.09
C ILE A 347 -19.44 -2.64 -9.62
N GLY A 348 -18.44 -3.02 -8.84
CA GLY A 348 -17.03 -2.95 -9.25
C GLY A 348 -16.07 -3.52 -8.22
N VAL A 349 -14.79 -3.57 -8.61
CA VAL A 349 -13.65 -4.05 -7.82
C VAL A 349 -12.74 -2.88 -7.50
N ASN A 350 -12.57 -2.55 -6.24
CA ASN A 350 -11.67 -1.48 -5.80
C ASN A 350 -10.23 -1.77 -6.23
N THR A 351 -9.54 -0.83 -6.89
CA THR A 351 -8.19 -1.11 -7.42
C THR A 351 -7.14 -0.05 -7.13
N LEU A 352 -7.40 1.21 -7.43
CA LEU A 352 -6.41 2.27 -7.43
C LEU A 352 -6.79 3.42 -6.52
N VAL A 353 -5.77 4.08 -5.97
CA VAL A 353 -5.87 5.41 -5.35
C VAL A 353 -4.93 6.34 -6.11
N LEU A 354 -5.40 7.53 -6.45
CA LEU A 354 -4.53 8.54 -7.03
C LEU A 354 -3.56 9.05 -5.95
N ARG A 355 -2.28 8.70 -6.06
CA ARG A 355 -1.26 9.13 -5.10
C ARG A 355 -1.16 10.66 -5.08
N GLY A 356 -1.25 11.24 -3.88
CA GLY A 356 -1.17 12.70 -3.69
C GLY A 356 -2.50 13.44 -3.80
N ALA A 357 -3.62 12.74 -4.06
CA ALA A 357 -4.97 13.30 -3.98
C ALA A 357 -5.78 12.48 -2.96
N GLU A 358 -6.14 13.11 -1.85
CA GLU A 358 -7.03 12.50 -0.86
C GLU A 358 -8.47 12.43 -1.40
N GLY A 359 -9.19 11.35 -1.12
CA GLY A 359 -10.59 11.21 -1.50
C GLY A 359 -10.84 10.89 -2.97
N ILE A 360 -9.84 10.36 -3.70
CA ILE A 360 -10.02 9.88 -5.07
C ILE A 360 -9.62 8.41 -5.16
N GLY A 361 -10.64 7.56 -5.20
CA GLY A 361 -10.53 6.12 -5.41
C GLY A 361 -11.11 5.70 -6.75
N PHE A 362 -10.67 4.54 -7.23
CA PHE A 362 -11.14 3.94 -8.48
C PHE A 362 -11.49 2.48 -8.30
N ALA A 363 -12.49 2.03 -9.06
CA ALA A 363 -12.85 0.62 -9.16
C ALA A 363 -13.01 0.19 -10.62
N ILE A 364 -12.68 -1.06 -10.91
CA ILE A 364 -12.95 -1.71 -12.18
C ILE A 364 -14.42 -2.09 -12.21
N PRO A 365 -15.19 -1.74 -13.25
CA PRO A 365 -16.61 -2.08 -13.36
C PRO A 365 -16.85 -3.58 -13.27
N ILE A 366 -17.99 -3.99 -12.70
CA ILE A 366 -18.33 -5.41 -12.58
C ILE A 366 -18.56 -6.08 -13.93
N GLU A 367 -19.02 -5.32 -14.94
CA GLU A 367 -19.19 -5.82 -16.31
C GLU A 367 -17.84 -6.29 -16.89
N ASP A 368 -16.75 -5.59 -16.58
CA ASP A 368 -15.41 -5.95 -17.04
C ASP A 368 -14.93 -7.25 -16.38
N VAL A 369 -15.35 -7.53 -15.13
CA VAL A 369 -15.10 -8.81 -14.44
C VAL A 369 -15.84 -9.95 -15.13
N LEU A 370 -17.14 -9.75 -15.47
CA LEU A 370 -17.94 -10.76 -16.14
C LEU A 370 -17.50 -11.01 -17.61
N GLU A 371 -16.90 -10.01 -18.24
CA GLU A 371 -16.28 -10.16 -19.55
C GLU A 371 -15.01 -10.99 -19.48
N GLU A 372 -14.15 -10.70 -18.49
CA GLU A 372 -12.85 -11.35 -18.26
C GLU A 372 -13.02 -12.82 -17.84
N PHE A 373 -14.00 -13.09 -16.98
CA PHE A 373 -14.26 -14.42 -16.44
C PHE A 373 -15.68 -14.91 -16.84
N PRO A 374 -15.87 -15.43 -18.07
CA PRO A 374 -17.18 -15.80 -18.58
C PRO A 374 -17.91 -16.88 -17.76
N LEU A 375 -17.16 -17.68 -16.97
CA LEU A 375 -17.75 -18.70 -16.08
C LEU A 375 -18.61 -18.09 -14.96
N LEU A 376 -18.42 -16.80 -14.61
CA LEU A 376 -19.18 -16.08 -13.60
C LEU A 376 -20.51 -15.49 -14.13
N LYS A 377 -20.80 -15.65 -15.41
CA LYS A 377 -22.08 -15.16 -15.98
C LYS A 377 -23.20 -16.07 -15.49
N PRO A 378 -24.28 -15.49 -14.91
CA PRO A 378 -25.45 -16.23 -14.46
C PRO A 378 -26.18 -16.94 -15.56
#